data_988afcc7c705f5160d9658835681977f
#
_entry.id   988afcc7c705f5160d9658835681977f
#
_cell.length_a   1.000
_cell.length_b   1.000
_cell.length_c   1.000
_cell.angle_alpha   90.00
_cell.angle_beta   90.00
_cell.angle_gamma   90.00
#
_symmetry.space_group_name_H-M   'P 1'
#
loop_
_entity.id
_entity.type
_entity.pdbx_description
1 polymer ?
#
loop_
_entity_poly.entity_id
_entity_poly.type
_entity_poly.pdbx_seq_one_letter_code
_entity_poly.pdbx_strand_id
1 'polypeptide(L)'
;MRIPIKIYPAFWIFSALIGFLLAGGDFLQMFIWVGIIFISVLFHEYGHALTALAFGQKPQIGLVAMGGVTSYDGPPLKFWKQFLITLNGPVFGGILAGGFYVLSLFVTGKAHPLMQQIFVVNVIWTVVNVLPILPLDGGQLLRIILEGIFHVKGVRYAMLASSILATLLSLVFFVTQNIFAGAIFFLFAFENFNGYRKTKHLTQADRSDDLRKALEAADMQLQTGHKEEARLGFEQVRKQAGEGLIFVMASQYLALLDAESGRKKDAYEILLPIKEDLDPQGLALLHQLAFEEKNFSLVMELGAPVFQMTQQADVALRIAYAAGALNQAEAAVGWLETAMQGGLENITEVIKEKSFDSIRNNPAFQQFLGRL
;
A
#
# COMPACT_ATOMS: atom_id res chain seq x y z
N MET A 1 29.11 -0.20 -20.79
CA MET A 1 28.42 0.36 -19.62
C MET A 1 28.32 -0.75 -18.59
N ARG A 2 28.69 -0.53 -17.32
CA ARG A 2 28.60 -1.58 -16.27
C ARG A 2 27.23 -1.48 -15.60
N ILE A 3 26.53 -2.61 -15.45
CA ILE A 3 25.28 -2.70 -14.72
C ILE A 3 25.64 -2.82 -13.23
N PRO A 4 25.27 -1.87 -12.35
CA PRO A 4 25.51 -1.97 -10.92
C PRO A 4 24.73 -3.13 -10.30
N ILE A 5 25.39 -3.91 -9.44
CA ILE A 5 24.78 -5.02 -8.71
C ILE A 5 24.93 -4.75 -7.22
N LYS A 6 23.82 -4.75 -6.48
CA LYS A 6 23.79 -4.68 -5.01
C LYS A 6 23.26 -5.99 -4.46
N ILE A 7 24.02 -6.61 -3.56
CA ILE A 7 23.59 -7.83 -2.90
C ILE A 7 23.32 -7.49 -1.43
N TYR A 8 22.08 -7.67 -1.00
CA TYR A 8 21.68 -7.38 0.37
C TYR A 8 21.94 -8.61 1.26
N PRO A 9 22.32 -8.42 2.54
CA PRO A 9 22.56 -9.53 3.46
C PRO A 9 21.41 -10.52 3.57
N ALA A 10 20.18 -10.04 3.49
CA ALA A 10 18.98 -10.86 3.51
C ALA A 10 18.93 -11.91 2.38
N PHE A 11 19.51 -11.63 1.20
CA PHE A 11 19.61 -12.61 0.12
C PHE A 11 20.41 -13.84 0.54
N TRP A 12 21.58 -13.64 1.16
CA TRP A 12 22.43 -14.74 1.60
C TRP A 12 21.79 -15.58 2.72
N ILE A 13 21.11 -14.91 3.67
CA ILE A 13 20.41 -15.59 4.77
C ILE A 13 19.28 -16.47 4.19
N PHE A 14 18.48 -15.92 3.27
CA PHE A 14 17.35 -16.64 2.69
C PHE A 14 17.81 -17.77 1.76
N SER A 15 18.83 -17.53 0.94
CA SER A 15 19.45 -18.54 0.08
C SER A 15 20.08 -19.67 0.89
N ALA A 16 20.73 -19.36 2.02
CA ALA A 16 21.27 -20.37 2.91
C ALA A 16 20.17 -21.21 3.58
N LEU A 17 19.06 -20.57 4.01
CA LEU A 17 17.91 -21.26 4.57
C LEU A 17 17.30 -22.25 3.56
N ILE A 18 17.02 -21.76 2.34
CA ILE A 18 16.48 -22.62 1.27
C ILE A 18 17.49 -23.70 0.91
N GLY A 19 18.76 -23.36 0.75
CA GLY A 19 19.83 -24.31 0.44
C GLY A 19 19.95 -25.39 1.50
N PHE A 20 19.86 -25.06 2.79
CA PHE A 20 19.89 -26.03 3.90
C PHE A 20 18.70 -26.99 3.89
N LEU A 21 17.50 -26.48 3.61
CA LEU A 21 16.29 -27.30 3.47
C LEU A 21 16.39 -28.26 2.29
N LEU A 22 16.88 -27.78 1.14
CA LEU A 22 17.06 -28.62 -0.06
C LEU A 22 18.22 -29.64 0.09
N ALA A 23 19.21 -29.31 0.90
CA ALA A 23 20.34 -30.18 1.20
C ALA A 23 20.03 -31.26 2.25
N GLY A 24 18.81 -31.28 2.83
CA GLY A 24 18.46 -32.24 3.89
C GLY A 24 19.32 -32.09 5.14
N GLY A 25 19.88 -30.91 5.39
CA GLY A 25 20.74 -30.61 6.55
C GLY A 25 22.24 -30.76 6.31
N ASP A 26 22.69 -31.15 5.11
CA ASP A 26 24.12 -31.22 4.74
C ASP A 26 24.67 -29.81 4.44
N PHE A 27 25.62 -29.33 5.26
CA PHE A 27 26.22 -28.01 5.11
C PHE A 27 27.02 -27.83 3.80
N LEU A 28 27.73 -28.88 3.35
CA LEU A 28 28.49 -28.78 2.10
C LEU A 28 27.55 -28.64 0.90
N GLN A 29 26.51 -29.46 0.87
CA GLN A 29 25.48 -29.39 -0.17
C GLN A 29 24.71 -28.08 -0.09
N MET A 30 24.48 -27.51 1.09
CA MET A 30 23.89 -26.17 1.27
C MET A 30 24.67 -25.10 0.52
N PHE A 31 26.02 -25.08 0.62
CA PHE A 31 26.82 -24.06 -0.11
C PHE A 31 26.70 -24.24 -1.63
N ILE A 32 26.59 -25.46 -2.13
CA ILE A 32 26.34 -25.72 -3.55
C ILE A 32 24.98 -25.13 -3.97
N TRP A 33 23.94 -25.37 -3.17
CA TRP A 33 22.61 -24.80 -3.41
C TRP A 33 22.59 -23.27 -3.40
N VAL A 34 23.30 -22.64 -2.46
CA VAL A 34 23.46 -21.18 -2.41
C VAL A 34 24.11 -20.66 -3.69
N GLY A 35 25.15 -21.32 -4.19
CA GLY A 35 25.79 -20.98 -5.46
C GLY A 35 24.85 -21.13 -6.65
N ILE A 36 24.08 -22.21 -6.72
CA ILE A 36 23.07 -22.45 -7.76
C ILE A 36 22.00 -21.33 -7.74
N ILE A 37 21.42 -21.04 -6.57
CA ILE A 37 20.41 -19.98 -6.40
C ILE A 37 20.97 -18.64 -6.85
N PHE A 38 22.18 -18.30 -6.40
CA PHE A 38 22.82 -17.03 -6.75
C PHE A 38 22.99 -16.86 -8.25
N ILE A 39 23.56 -17.86 -8.93
CA ILE A 39 23.79 -17.82 -10.38
C ILE A 39 22.46 -17.77 -11.13
N SER A 40 21.48 -18.56 -10.73
CA SER A 40 20.18 -18.65 -11.38
C SER A 40 19.42 -17.33 -11.28
N VAL A 41 19.34 -16.73 -10.09
CA VAL A 41 18.68 -15.45 -9.89
C VAL A 41 19.42 -14.34 -10.63
N LEU A 42 20.74 -14.28 -10.52
CA LEU A 42 21.52 -13.25 -11.18
C LEU A 42 21.39 -13.31 -12.71
N PHE A 43 21.41 -14.51 -13.29
CA PHE A 43 21.27 -14.68 -14.74
C PHE A 43 19.89 -14.29 -15.23
N HIS A 44 18.86 -14.60 -14.47
CA HIS A 44 17.48 -14.15 -14.70
C HIS A 44 17.38 -12.61 -14.68
N GLU A 45 17.93 -11.95 -13.66
CA GLU A 45 17.95 -10.49 -13.56
C GLU A 45 18.75 -9.82 -14.70
N TYR A 46 19.80 -10.48 -15.18
CA TYR A 46 20.49 -10.00 -16.38
C TYR A 46 19.59 -9.98 -17.61
N GLY A 47 18.63 -10.88 -17.75
CA GLY A 47 17.62 -10.87 -18.81
C GLY A 47 16.85 -9.55 -18.84
N HIS A 48 16.34 -9.12 -17.69
CA HIS A 48 15.66 -7.83 -17.54
C HIS A 48 16.60 -6.66 -17.80
N ALA A 49 17.76 -6.65 -17.15
CA ALA A 49 18.69 -5.53 -17.17
C ALA A 49 19.29 -5.29 -18.55
N LEU A 50 19.70 -6.33 -19.28
CA LEU A 50 20.24 -6.20 -20.63
C LEU A 50 19.19 -5.68 -21.61
N THR A 51 17.95 -6.12 -21.45
CA THR A 51 16.84 -5.64 -22.29
C THR A 51 16.50 -4.18 -21.98
N ALA A 52 16.47 -3.79 -20.71
CA ALA A 52 16.29 -2.41 -20.32
C ALA A 52 17.41 -1.51 -20.86
N LEU A 53 18.66 -1.97 -20.77
CA LEU A 53 19.83 -1.27 -21.34
C LEU A 53 19.70 -1.09 -22.86
N ALA A 54 19.26 -2.11 -23.59
CA ALA A 54 19.03 -2.05 -25.02
C ALA A 54 17.95 -1.01 -25.41
N PHE A 55 17.02 -0.74 -24.52
CA PHE A 55 16.01 0.32 -24.71
C PHE A 55 16.45 1.70 -24.17
N GLY A 56 17.73 1.87 -23.82
CA GLY A 56 18.30 3.15 -23.41
C GLY A 56 18.06 3.50 -21.95
N GLN A 57 17.63 2.53 -21.13
CA GLN A 57 17.48 2.72 -19.71
C GLN A 57 18.81 2.50 -18.95
N LYS A 58 18.87 2.93 -17.71
CA LYS A 58 20.01 2.72 -16.79
C LYS A 58 19.64 1.67 -15.74
N PRO A 59 19.81 0.36 -16.02
CA PRO A 59 19.39 -0.68 -15.09
C PRO A 59 20.34 -0.83 -13.91
N GLN A 60 19.78 -1.27 -12.77
CA GLN A 60 20.48 -1.70 -11.56
C GLN A 60 19.86 -3.01 -11.08
N ILE A 61 20.69 -3.95 -10.68
CA ILE A 61 20.24 -5.24 -10.13
C ILE A 61 20.41 -5.22 -8.61
N GLY A 62 19.35 -5.53 -7.88
CA GLY A 62 19.34 -5.78 -6.44
C GLY A 62 19.01 -7.23 -6.13
N LEU A 63 19.88 -7.96 -5.42
CA LEU A 63 19.53 -9.29 -4.90
C LEU A 63 19.00 -9.12 -3.47
N VAL A 64 17.74 -9.49 -3.25
CA VAL A 64 16.99 -9.34 -1.99
C VAL A 64 16.55 -10.69 -1.45
N ALA A 65 15.95 -10.75 -0.27
CA ALA A 65 15.61 -12.02 0.40
C ALA A 65 14.88 -13.03 -0.49
N MET A 66 13.86 -12.60 -1.24
CA MET A 66 13.00 -13.51 -2.02
C MET A 66 13.39 -13.59 -3.50
N GLY A 67 14.58 -13.13 -3.90
CA GLY A 67 15.02 -13.20 -5.30
C GLY A 67 15.82 -11.98 -5.74
N GLY A 68 15.67 -11.59 -7.02
CA GLY A 68 16.25 -10.40 -7.58
C GLY A 68 15.20 -9.33 -7.90
N VAL A 69 15.65 -8.10 -8.01
CA VAL A 69 14.85 -6.95 -8.47
C VAL A 69 15.70 -6.12 -9.40
N THR A 70 15.28 -6.00 -10.65
CA THR A 70 15.88 -5.08 -11.60
C THR A 70 15.09 -3.78 -11.65
N SER A 71 15.68 -2.69 -11.16
CA SER A 71 15.17 -1.33 -11.32
C SER A 71 15.90 -0.64 -12.47
N TYR A 72 15.24 0.31 -13.12
CA TYR A 72 15.86 1.07 -14.21
C TYR A 72 15.31 2.50 -14.26
N ASP A 73 16.21 3.45 -14.53
CA ASP A 73 15.91 4.87 -14.66
C ASP A 73 16.08 5.31 -16.12
N GLY A 74 15.20 6.19 -16.58
CA GLY A 74 15.25 6.71 -17.96
C GLY A 74 13.89 7.27 -18.40
N PRO A 75 13.78 7.65 -19.68
CA PRO A 75 12.53 8.15 -20.23
C PRO A 75 11.42 7.09 -20.15
N PRO A 76 10.14 7.52 -20.04
CA PRO A 76 9.00 6.61 -19.96
C PRO A 76 8.97 5.61 -21.12
N LEU A 77 8.76 4.34 -20.80
CA LEU A 77 8.75 3.26 -21.79
C LEU A 77 7.32 2.95 -22.26
N LYS A 78 7.15 2.70 -23.54
CA LYS A 78 5.91 2.15 -24.10
C LYS A 78 5.62 0.75 -23.52
N PHE A 79 4.35 0.36 -23.42
CA PHE A 79 3.94 -0.91 -22.84
C PHE A 79 4.64 -2.14 -23.43
N TRP A 80 4.81 -2.22 -24.76
CA TRP A 80 5.50 -3.33 -25.39
C TRP A 80 6.98 -3.45 -25.00
N LYS A 81 7.66 -2.33 -24.72
CA LYS A 81 9.05 -2.35 -24.23
C LYS A 81 9.12 -2.86 -22.80
N GLN A 82 8.20 -2.41 -21.94
CA GLN A 82 8.08 -2.93 -20.58
C GLN A 82 7.78 -4.44 -20.60
N PHE A 83 6.88 -4.88 -21.49
CA PHE A 83 6.54 -6.29 -21.66
C PHE A 83 7.78 -7.12 -22.03
N LEU A 84 8.59 -6.68 -23.01
CA LEU A 84 9.81 -7.39 -23.39
C LEU A 84 10.88 -7.40 -22.29
N ILE A 85 11.03 -6.30 -21.54
CA ILE A 85 11.94 -6.28 -20.40
C ILE A 85 11.51 -7.35 -19.37
N THR A 86 10.24 -7.38 -19.01
CA THR A 86 9.72 -8.33 -18.03
C THR A 86 9.77 -9.78 -18.52
N LEU A 87 9.51 -10.03 -19.81
CA LEU A 87 9.54 -11.38 -20.38
C LEU A 87 10.96 -11.97 -20.43
N ASN A 88 11.98 -11.12 -20.64
CA ASN A 88 13.34 -11.60 -20.84
C ASN A 88 14.02 -12.17 -19.59
N GLY A 89 13.56 -11.88 -18.37
CA GLY A 89 14.00 -12.60 -17.18
C GLY A 89 13.70 -14.10 -17.27
N PRO A 90 12.43 -14.49 -17.38
CA PRO A 90 12.05 -15.90 -17.60
C PRO A 90 12.73 -16.54 -18.82
N VAL A 91 12.87 -15.81 -19.93
CA VAL A 91 13.56 -16.32 -21.14
C VAL A 91 15.01 -16.66 -20.82
N PHE A 92 15.75 -15.80 -20.13
CA PHE A 92 17.12 -16.08 -19.70
C PHE A 92 17.18 -17.27 -18.74
N GLY A 93 16.25 -17.35 -17.78
CA GLY A 93 16.15 -18.54 -16.92
C GLY A 93 15.94 -19.84 -17.70
N GLY A 94 15.05 -19.80 -18.71
CA GLY A 94 14.83 -20.90 -19.64
C GLY A 94 16.06 -21.27 -20.49
N ILE A 95 16.80 -20.27 -20.99
CA ILE A 95 18.07 -20.48 -21.71
C ILE A 95 19.10 -21.16 -20.80
N LEU A 96 19.22 -20.71 -19.55
CA LEU A 96 20.14 -21.32 -18.58
C LEU A 96 19.75 -22.77 -18.29
N ALA A 97 18.45 -23.03 -18.07
CA ALA A 97 17.95 -24.39 -17.90
C ALA A 97 18.27 -25.28 -19.10
N GLY A 98 17.94 -24.83 -20.32
CA GLY A 98 18.23 -25.58 -21.55
C GLY A 98 19.72 -25.87 -21.75
N GLY A 99 20.57 -24.87 -21.49
CA GLY A 99 22.03 -25.01 -21.55
C GLY A 99 22.55 -26.12 -20.60
N PHE A 100 22.12 -26.11 -19.35
CA PHE A 100 22.52 -27.12 -18.38
C PHE A 100 21.89 -28.50 -18.65
N TYR A 101 20.70 -28.56 -19.24
CA TYR A 101 20.14 -29.81 -19.76
C TYR A 101 21.04 -30.42 -20.83
N VAL A 102 21.41 -29.65 -21.85
CA VAL A 102 22.28 -30.09 -22.94
C VAL A 102 23.65 -30.52 -22.38
N LEU A 103 24.25 -29.75 -21.48
CA LEU A 103 25.50 -30.10 -20.81
C LEU A 103 25.39 -31.43 -20.05
N SER A 104 24.29 -31.70 -19.40
CA SER A 104 24.06 -32.94 -18.66
C SER A 104 24.07 -34.18 -19.54
N LEU A 105 23.83 -34.07 -20.85
CA LEU A 105 23.85 -35.19 -21.79
C LEU A 105 25.29 -35.61 -22.11
N PHE A 106 26.28 -34.73 -21.94
CA PHE A 106 27.68 -35.00 -22.25
C PHE A 106 28.57 -35.19 -21.04
N VAL A 107 28.08 -34.82 -19.85
CA VAL A 107 28.83 -34.91 -18.58
C VAL A 107 28.43 -36.16 -17.81
N THR A 108 29.41 -36.94 -17.36
CA THR A 108 29.22 -38.15 -16.56
C THR A 108 29.85 -38.03 -15.18
N GLY A 109 29.63 -39.00 -14.31
CA GLY A 109 30.21 -39.05 -12.96
C GLY A 109 29.59 -38.02 -12.00
N LYS A 110 30.39 -37.51 -11.06
CA LYS A 110 29.92 -36.61 -9.98
C LYS A 110 29.36 -35.24 -10.45
N ALA A 111 29.73 -34.77 -11.64
CA ALA A 111 29.25 -33.53 -12.16
C ALA A 111 27.85 -33.64 -12.80
N HIS A 112 27.43 -34.83 -13.24
CA HIS A 112 26.10 -35.04 -13.84
C HIS A 112 24.93 -34.63 -12.92
N PRO A 113 24.87 -35.07 -11.63
CA PRO A 113 23.82 -34.62 -10.73
C PRO A 113 23.77 -33.11 -10.52
N LEU A 114 24.93 -32.45 -10.47
CA LEU A 114 24.99 -30.99 -10.36
C LEU A 114 24.34 -30.26 -11.57
N MET A 115 24.64 -30.76 -12.79
CA MET A 115 24.01 -30.20 -14.00
C MET A 115 22.49 -30.36 -13.98
N GLN A 116 22.00 -31.52 -13.54
CA GLN A 116 20.58 -31.79 -13.39
C GLN A 116 19.94 -30.93 -12.31
N GLN A 117 20.60 -30.70 -11.17
CA GLN A 117 20.10 -29.78 -10.13
C GLN A 117 19.94 -28.36 -10.67
N ILE A 118 20.93 -27.84 -11.38
CA ILE A 118 20.86 -26.48 -11.98
C ILE A 118 19.74 -26.42 -13.02
N PHE A 119 19.59 -27.45 -13.86
CA PHE A 119 18.49 -27.53 -14.82
C PHE A 119 17.13 -27.47 -14.11
N VAL A 120 16.88 -28.35 -13.15
CA VAL A 120 15.58 -28.44 -12.45
C VAL A 120 15.24 -27.15 -11.73
N VAL A 121 16.20 -26.55 -11.03
CA VAL A 121 15.98 -25.26 -10.32
C VAL A 121 15.59 -24.16 -11.29
N ASN A 122 16.30 -24.04 -12.43
CA ASN A 122 15.99 -23.00 -13.40
C ASN A 122 14.65 -23.23 -14.12
N VAL A 123 14.26 -24.49 -14.34
CA VAL A 123 12.92 -24.81 -14.85
C VAL A 123 11.86 -24.37 -13.84
N ILE A 124 11.99 -24.77 -12.56
CA ILE A 124 11.04 -24.38 -11.52
C ILE A 124 11.00 -22.86 -11.37
N TRP A 125 12.16 -22.21 -11.30
CA TRP A 125 12.25 -20.74 -11.19
C TRP A 125 11.57 -20.03 -12.35
N THR A 126 11.80 -20.51 -13.58
CA THR A 126 11.16 -19.95 -14.79
C THR A 126 9.65 -20.16 -14.76
N VAL A 127 9.18 -21.37 -14.45
CA VAL A 127 7.74 -21.69 -14.38
C VAL A 127 7.04 -20.85 -13.31
N VAL A 128 7.64 -20.75 -12.12
CA VAL A 128 7.08 -19.91 -11.03
C VAL A 128 7.02 -18.46 -11.46
N ASN A 129 8.08 -17.93 -12.06
CA ASN A 129 8.08 -16.51 -12.50
C ASN A 129 7.13 -16.22 -13.65
N VAL A 130 6.70 -17.19 -14.44
CA VAL A 130 5.69 -17.01 -15.50
C VAL A 130 4.26 -17.08 -14.93
N LEU A 131 4.05 -17.51 -13.69
CA LEU A 131 2.71 -17.49 -13.09
C LEU A 131 2.14 -16.07 -13.07
N PRO A 132 0.87 -15.87 -13.48
CA PRO A 132 0.24 -14.54 -13.55
C PRO A 132 -0.17 -14.03 -12.15
N ILE A 133 0.81 -13.97 -11.24
CA ILE A 133 0.66 -13.59 -9.83
C ILE A 133 1.71 -12.55 -9.48
N LEU A 134 1.31 -11.33 -9.11
CA LEU A 134 2.22 -10.33 -8.57
C LEU A 134 2.77 -10.80 -7.19
N PRO A 135 4.07 -10.62 -6.89
CA PRO A 135 5.04 -9.78 -7.62
C PRO A 135 5.85 -10.49 -8.72
N LEU A 136 5.52 -11.73 -9.08
CA LEU A 136 6.23 -12.52 -10.10
C LEU A 136 6.16 -11.85 -11.49
N ASP A 137 7.08 -12.20 -12.39
CA ASP A 137 7.14 -11.59 -13.75
C ASP A 137 5.86 -11.83 -14.55
N GLY A 138 5.27 -13.05 -14.47
CA GLY A 138 4.00 -13.34 -15.11
C GLY A 138 2.86 -12.45 -14.61
N GLY A 139 2.87 -12.10 -13.33
CA GLY A 139 1.96 -11.11 -12.75
C GLY A 139 2.22 -9.71 -13.29
N GLN A 140 3.48 -9.32 -13.47
CA GLN A 140 3.84 -8.04 -14.10
C GLN A 140 3.45 -8.02 -15.57
N LEU A 141 3.65 -9.12 -16.32
CA LEU A 141 3.19 -9.25 -17.71
C LEU A 141 1.67 -9.10 -17.81
N LEU A 142 0.93 -9.79 -16.94
CA LEU A 142 -0.53 -9.66 -16.85
C LEU A 142 -0.93 -8.21 -16.56
N ARG A 143 -0.27 -7.54 -15.61
CA ARG A 143 -0.51 -6.14 -15.28
C ARG A 143 -0.29 -5.24 -16.50
N ILE A 144 0.83 -5.38 -17.21
CA ILE A 144 1.17 -4.57 -18.39
C ILE A 144 0.10 -4.75 -19.48
N ILE A 145 -0.36 -5.98 -19.73
CA ILE A 145 -1.41 -6.26 -20.72
C ILE A 145 -2.73 -5.61 -20.31
N LEU A 146 -3.17 -5.86 -19.08
CA LEU A 146 -4.46 -5.33 -18.59
C LEU A 146 -4.43 -3.80 -18.50
N GLU A 147 -3.30 -3.23 -18.11
CA GLU A 147 -3.10 -1.77 -18.07
C GLU A 147 -3.12 -1.15 -19.46
N GLY A 148 -2.54 -1.82 -20.47
CA GLY A 148 -2.61 -1.39 -21.86
C GLY A 148 -4.04 -1.38 -22.42
N ILE A 149 -4.92 -2.29 -21.95
CA ILE A 149 -6.31 -2.42 -22.41
C ILE A 149 -7.27 -1.55 -21.58
N PHE A 150 -7.15 -1.62 -20.24
CA PHE A 150 -8.09 -1.04 -19.29
C PHE A 150 -7.54 0.19 -18.55
N HIS A 151 -6.34 0.67 -18.95
CA HIS A 151 -5.67 1.80 -18.32
C HIS A 151 -5.48 1.58 -16.80
N VAL A 152 -5.80 2.57 -15.97
CA VAL A 152 -5.63 2.48 -14.51
C VAL A 152 -6.41 1.30 -13.89
N LYS A 153 -7.61 0.99 -14.43
CA LYS A 153 -8.40 -0.15 -13.96
C LYS A 153 -7.70 -1.49 -14.20
N GLY A 154 -6.83 -1.56 -15.22
CA GLY A 154 -6.06 -2.77 -15.53
C GLY A 154 -5.12 -3.20 -14.41
N VAL A 155 -4.49 -2.27 -13.69
CA VAL A 155 -3.67 -2.56 -12.50
C VAL A 155 -4.51 -3.24 -11.42
N ARG A 156 -5.70 -2.71 -11.18
CA ARG A 156 -6.63 -3.24 -10.20
C ARG A 156 -7.11 -4.64 -10.55
N TYR A 157 -7.43 -4.88 -11.83
CA TYR A 157 -7.81 -6.21 -12.31
C TYR A 157 -6.65 -7.21 -12.20
N ALA A 158 -5.41 -6.79 -12.48
CA ALA A 158 -4.23 -7.64 -12.29
C ALA A 158 -4.04 -8.04 -10.83
N MET A 159 -4.17 -7.09 -9.88
CA MET A 159 -4.07 -7.38 -8.45
C MET A 159 -5.17 -8.34 -7.98
N LEU A 160 -6.42 -8.15 -8.42
CA LEU A 160 -7.53 -9.03 -8.08
C LEU A 160 -7.30 -10.44 -8.62
N ALA A 161 -6.93 -10.57 -9.90
CA ALA A 161 -6.62 -11.85 -10.54
C ALA A 161 -5.45 -12.55 -9.83
N SER A 162 -4.37 -11.81 -9.53
CA SER A 162 -3.22 -12.30 -8.77
C SER A 162 -3.63 -12.81 -7.39
N SER A 163 -4.48 -12.07 -6.67
CA SER A 163 -4.95 -12.47 -5.33
C SER A 163 -5.75 -13.78 -5.40
N ILE A 164 -6.66 -13.91 -6.35
CA ILE A 164 -7.48 -15.12 -6.54
C ILE A 164 -6.58 -16.33 -6.86
N LEU A 165 -5.69 -16.18 -7.86
CA LEU A 165 -4.81 -17.27 -8.29
C LEU A 165 -3.83 -17.68 -7.18
N ALA A 166 -3.25 -16.72 -6.46
CA ALA A 166 -2.37 -16.99 -5.34
C ALA A 166 -3.10 -17.70 -4.19
N THR A 167 -4.36 -17.33 -3.92
CA THR A 167 -5.20 -18.02 -2.92
C THR A 167 -5.44 -19.48 -3.31
N LEU A 168 -5.80 -19.74 -4.56
CA LEU A 168 -6.02 -21.11 -5.04
C LEU A 168 -4.76 -21.95 -4.95
N LEU A 169 -3.60 -21.42 -5.39
CA LEU A 169 -2.32 -22.13 -5.26
C LEU A 169 -1.91 -22.34 -3.81
N SER A 170 -2.12 -21.35 -2.94
CA SER A 170 -1.86 -21.50 -1.50
C SER A 170 -2.65 -22.68 -0.91
N LEU A 171 -3.95 -22.79 -1.24
CA LEU A 171 -4.80 -23.90 -0.78
C LEU A 171 -4.30 -25.25 -1.29
N VAL A 172 -3.91 -25.34 -2.58
CA VAL A 172 -3.35 -26.57 -3.16
C VAL A 172 -2.09 -26.98 -2.42
N PHE A 173 -1.17 -26.03 -2.16
CA PHE A 173 0.07 -26.33 -1.43
C PHE A 173 -0.17 -26.73 0.02
N PHE A 174 -1.13 -26.14 0.72
CA PHE A 174 -1.48 -26.57 2.08
C PHE A 174 -2.09 -27.98 2.08
N VAL A 175 -2.99 -28.29 1.14
CA VAL A 175 -3.57 -29.65 1.02
C VAL A 175 -2.49 -30.71 0.70
N THR A 176 -1.49 -30.36 -0.13
CA THR A 176 -0.36 -31.24 -0.46
C THR A 176 0.76 -31.21 0.59
N GLN A 177 0.50 -30.62 1.76
CA GLN A 177 1.44 -30.51 2.91
C GLN A 177 2.72 -29.73 2.61
N ASN A 178 2.78 -28.98 1.52
CA ASN A 178 3.86 -28.05 1.21
C ASN A 178 3.65 -26.71 1.93
N ILE A 179 3.76 -26.72 3.27
CA ILE A 179 3.43 -25.59 4.14
C ILE A 179 4.21 -24.33 3.74
N PHE A 180 5.49 -24.46 3.41
CA PHE A 180 6.33 -23.30 3.04
C PHE A 180 5.86 -22.62 1.76
N ALA A 181 5.61 -23.38 0.69
CA ALA A 181 5.07 -22.82 -0.55
C ALA A 181 3.66 -22.25 -0.34
N GLY A 182 2.81 -22.96 0.43
CA GLY A 182 1.48 -22.48 0.81
C GLY A 182 1.51 -21.12 1.49
N ALA A 183 2.44 -20.93 2.44
CA ALA A 183 2.61 -19.66 3.17
C ALA A 183 3.08 -18.52 2.26
N ILE A 184 4.00 -18.78 1.32
CA ILE A 184 4.46 -17.76 0.35
C ILE A 184 3.31 -17.32 -0.56
N PHE A 185 2.55 -18.24 -1.14
CA PHE A 185 1.42 -17.90 -2.00
C PHE A 185 0.28 -17.23 -1.22
N PHE A 186 0.09 -17.60 0.07
CA PHE A 186 -0.83 -16.89 0.95
C PHE A 186 -0.42 -15.43 1.17
N LEU A 187 0.87 -15.19 1.40
CA LEU A 187 1.39 -13.83 1.52
C LEU A 187 1.17 -13.02 0.23
N PHE A 188 1.45 -13.62 -0.94
CA PHE A 188 1.15 -12.97 -2.22
C PHE A 188 -0.34 -12.67 -2.39
N ALA A 189 -1.22 -13.60 -2.01
CA ALA A 189 -2.67 -13.39 -2.04
C ALA A 189 -3.08 -12.18 -1.18
N PHE A 190 -2.58 -12.13 0.05
CA PHE A 190 -2.87 -11.07 1.01
C PHE A 190 -2.35 -9.70 0.54
N GLU A 191 -1.11 -9.63 0.06
CA GLU A 191 -0.53 -8.39 -0.45
C GLU A 191 -1.28 -7.87 -1.68
N ASN A 192 -1.62 -8.76 -2.62
CA ASN A 192 -2.40 -8.38 -3.80
C ASN A 192 -3.82 -7.91 -3.46
N PHE A 193 -4.48 -8.56 -2.48
CA PHE A 193 -5.79 -8.13 -2.02
C PHE A 193 -5.73 -6.74 -1.34
N ASN A 194 -4.73 -6.51 -0.51
CA ASN A 194 -4.51 -5.19 0.09
C ASN A 194 -4.20 -4.12 -0.97
N GLY A 195 -3.36 -4.46 -1.97
CA GLY A 195 -3.09 -3.60 -3.11
C GLY A 195 -4.37 -3.27 -3.90
N TYR A 196 -5.21 -4.27 -4.18
CA TYR A 196 -6.50 -4.09 -4.83
C TYR A 196 -7.41 -3.14 -4.04
N ARG A 197 -7.47 -3.26 -2.71
CA ARG A 197 -8.24 -2.33 -1.87
C ARG A 197 -7.72 -0.91 -1.92
N LYS A 198 -6.40 -0.72 -1.83
CA LYS A 198 -5.75 0.60 -1.90
C LYS A 198 -5.89 1.27 -3.27
N THR A 199 -5.92 0.48 -4.35
CA THR A 199 -6.07 1.00 -5.71
C THR A 199 -7.52 1.26 -6.12
N LYS A 200 -8.51 1.03 -5.21
CA LYS A 200 -9.93 1.26 -5.48
C LYS A 200 -10.22 2.70 -5.93
N HIS A 201 -9.48 3.65 -5.37
CA HIS A 201 -9.66 5.08 -5.60
C HIS A 201 -8.64 5.70 -6.58
N LEU A 202 -7.71 4.89 -7.16
CA LEU A 202 -6.77 5.38 -8.17
C LEU A 202 -7.47 5.67 -9.49
N THR A 203 -7.25 6.87 -10.01
CA THR A 203 -7.80 7.34 -11.28
C THR A 203 -6.69 7.67 -12.28
N GLN A 204 -7.07 8.02 -13.51
CA GLN A 204 -6.11 8.47 -14.51
C GLN A 204 -5.49 9.83 -14.14
N ALA A 205 -6.22 10.67 -13.41
CA ALA A 205 -5.73 11.94 -12.89
C ALA A 205 -4.52 11.74 -11.96
N ASP A 206 -4.52 10.68 -11.13
CA ASP A 206 -3.44 10.37 -10.19
C ASP A 206 -2.11 10.01 -10.88
N ARG A 207 -2.13 9.74 -12.18
CA ARG A 207 -0.94 9.46 -13.01
C ARG A 207 -0.51 10.64 -13.87
N SER A 208 -1.24 11.74 -13.82
CA SER A 208 -0.88 12.94 -14.56
C SER A 208 0.30 13.64 -13.91
N ASP A 209 1.44 13.67 -14.59
CA ASP A 209 2.61 14.41 -14.12
C ASP A 209 2.32 15.92 -14.00
N ASP A 210 1.45 16.45 -14.86
CA ASP A 210 1.07 17.86 -14.83
C ASP A 210 0.24 18.19 -13.59
N LEU A 211 -0.74 17.33 -13.24
CA LEU A 211 -1.54 17.52 -12.03
C LEU A 211 -0.72 17.36 -10.75
N ARG A 212 0.22 16.40 -10.74
CA ARG A 212 1.14 16.23 -9.61
C ARG A 212 2.03 17.46 -9.42
N LYS A 213 2.62 17.97 -10.49
CA LYS A 213 3.42 19.22 -10.43
C LYS A 213 2.59 20.41 -10.02
N ALA A 214 1.34 20.51 -10.47
CA ALA A 214 0.43 21.57 -10.06
C ALA A 214 0.08 21.48 -8.55
N LEU A 215 -0.14 20.27 -8.03
CA LEU A 215 -0.36 20.03 -6.60
C LEU A 215 0.88 20.41 -5.78
N GLU A 216 2.08 19.98 -6.20
CA GLU A 216 3.35 20.32 -5.57
C GLU A 216 3.62 21.85 -5.59
N ALA A 217 3.29 22.52 -6.68
CA ALA A 217 3.41 23.97 -6.80
C ALA A 217 2.47 24.71 -5.82
N ALA A 218 1.23 24.24 -5.68
CA ALA A 218 0.28 24.81 -4.72
C ALA A 218 0.73 24.57 -3.26
N ASP A 219 1.28 23.39 -2.96
CA ASP A 219 1.84 23.08 -1.65
C ASP A 219 3.07 23.98 -1.34
N MET A 220 3.95 24.19 -2.31
CA MET A 220 5.09 25.13 -2.15
C MET A 220 4.62 26.56 -1.87
N GLN A 221 3.57 27.04 -2.54
CA GLN A 221 2.97 28.35 -2.26
C GLN A 221 2.43 28.40 -0.82
N LEU A 222 1.80 27.34 -0.35
CA LEU A 222 1.33 27.23 1.02
C LEU A 222 2.48 27.31 2.03
N GLN A 223 3.56 26.54 1.81
CA GLN A 223 4.74 26.53 2.68
C GLN A 223 5.48 27.89 2.71
N THR A 224 5.40 28.66 1.62
CA THR A 224 5.98 30.00 1.55
C THR A 224 5.06 31.11 2.06
N GLY A 225 3.88 30.75 2.57
CA GLY A 225 2.93 31.68 3.18
C GLY A 225 1.97 32.38 2.21
N HIS A 226 2.01 32.03 0.91
CA HIS A 226 1.13 32.60 -0.11
C HIS A 226 -0.22 31.84 -0.14
N LYS A 227 -1.01 31.98 0.95
CA LYS A 227 -2.22 31.19 1.19
C LYS A 227 -3.30 31.32 0.11
N GLU A 228 -3.51 32.52 -0.44
CA GLU A 228 -4.54 32.73 -1.47
C GLU A 228 -4.13 32.11 -2.82
N GLU A 229 -2.86 32.22 -3.22
CA GLU A 229 -2.37 31.55 -4.43
C GLU A 229 -2.41 30.04 -4.29
N ALA A 230 -2.01 29.52 -3.12
CA ALA A 230 -2.11 28.10 -2.80
C ALA A 230 -3.56 27.61 -2.88
N ARG A 231 -4.50 28.35 -2.31
CA ARG A 231 -5.92 28.05 -2.35
C ARG A 231 -6.45 27.93 -3.78
N LEU A 232 -6.14 28.91 -4.62
CA LEU A 232 -6.53 28.89 -6.03
C LEU A 232 -5.88 27.72 -6.79
N GLY A 233 -4.62 27.40 -6.48
CA GLY A 233 -3.91 26.26 -7.03
C GLY A 233 -4.60 24.93 -6.67
N PHE A 234 -4.93 24.72 -5.40
CA PHE A 234 -5.64 23.49 -4.96
C PHE A 234 -7.05 23.41 -5.55
N GLU A 235 -7.78 24.52 -5.66
CA GLU A 235 -9.10 24.54 -6.30
C GLU A 235 -9.03 24.14 -7.78
N GLN A 236 -8.03 24.63 -8.51
CA GLN A 236 -7.80 24.27 -9.90
C GLN A 236 -7.43 22.79 -10.06
N VAL A 237 -6.50 22.28 -9.22
CA VAL A 237 -6.10 20.87 -9.21
C VAL A 237 -7.30 19.98 -8.91
N ARG A 238 -8.08 20.29 -7.87
CA ARG A 238 -9.30 19.57 -7.51
C ARG A 238 -10.30 19.51 -8.66
N LYS A 239 -10.54 20.63 -9.34
CA LYS A 239 -11.47 20.71 -10.48
C LYS A 239 -10.99 19.86 -11.67
N GLN A 240 -9.69 19.84 -11.95
CA GLN A 240 -9.12 19.09 -13.07
C GLN A 240 -9.01 17.59 -12.76
N ALA A 241 -8.72 17.22 -11.53
CA ALA A 241 -8.63 15.82 -11.12
C ALA A 241 -10.00 15.14 -11.09
N GLY A 242 -11.04 15.83 -10.61
CA GLY A 242 -12.42 15.33 -10.55
C GLY A 242 -12.66 14.20 -9.55
N GLU A 243 -11.77 13.23 -9.45
CA GLU A 243 -11.79 12.10 -8.52
C GLU A 243 -10.37 11.56 -8.30
N GLY A 244 -10.19 10.65 -7.33
CA GLY A 244 -8.92 10.00 -7.04
C GLY A 244 -8.09 10.66 -5.94
N LEU A 245 -6.86 10.18 -5.74
CA LEU A 245 -6.00 10.63 -4.64
C LEU A 245 -5.62 12.10 -4.75
N ILE A 246 -5.26 12.57 -5.95
CA ILE A 246 -4.91 13.99 -6.17
C ILE A 246 -6.11 14.88 -5.86
N PHE A 247 -7.32 14.46 -6.23
CA PHE A 247 -8.56 15.16 -5.90
C PHE A 247 -8.78 15.23 -4.38
N VAL A 248 -8.60 14.10 -3.68
CA VAL A 248 -8.75 14.04 -2.22
C VAL A 248 -7.72 14.94 -1.54
N MET A 249 -6.44 14.86 -1.93
CA MET A 249 -5.37 15.68 -1.36
C MET A 249 -5.64 17.17 -1.58
N ALA A 250 -5.96 17.59 -2.82
CA ALA A 250 -6.28 18.97 -3.13
C ALA A 250 -7.51 19.46 -2.34
N SER A 251 -8.52 18.58 -2.16
CA SER A 251 -9.73 18.90 -1.38
C SER A 251 -9.42 19.10 0.10
N GLN A 252 -8.55 18.29 0.70
CA GLN A 252 -8.13 18.41 2.11
C GLN A 252 -7.38 19.73 2.36
N TYR A 253 -6.39 20.07 1.51
CA TYR A 253 -5.68 21.33 1.63
C TYR A 253 -6.60 22.54 1.43
N LEU A 254 -7.50 22.47 0.45
CA LEU A 254 -8.48 23.53 0.20
C LEU A 254 -9.40 23.73 1.42
N ALA A 255 -9.93 22.64 1.98
CA ALA A 255 -10.80 22.70 3.15
C ALA A 255 -10.07 23.24 4.39
N LEU A 256 -8.79 22.88 4.57
CA LEU A 256 -7.96 23.43 5.65
C LEU A 256 -7.85 24.96 5.54
N LEU A 257 -7.50 25.46 4.35
CA LEU A 257 -7.36 26.90 4.10
C LEU A 257 -8.70 27.63 4.23
N ASP A 258 -9.80 27.03 3.78
CA ASP A 258 -11.15 27.61 3.92
C ASP A 258 -11.57 27.65 5.40
N ALA A 259 -11.29 26.61 6.19
CA ALA A 259 -11.57 26.61 7.63
C ALA A 259 -10.76 27.67 8.37
N GLU A 260 -9.45 27.81 8.08
CA GLU A 260 -8.60 28.85 8.67
C GLU A 260 -9.05 30.27 8.32
N SER A 261 -9.60 30.47 7.13
CA SER A 261 -10.12 31.79 6.69
C SER A 261 -11.56 32.07 7.14
N GLY A 262 -12.15 31.20 7.97
CA GLY A 262 -13.50 31.34 8.49
C GLY A 262 -14.61 30.78 7.59
N ARG A 263 -14.30 30.26 6.41
CA ARG A 263 -15.24 29.59 5.48
C ARG A 263 -15.49 28.13 5.89
N LYS A 264 -15.90 27.93 7.14
CA LYS A 264 -16.02 26.61 7.76
C LYS A 264 -17.06 25.73 7.08
N LYS A 265 -18.18 26.35 6.63
CA LYS A 265 -19.24 25.62 5.92
C LYS A 265 -18.75 25.10 4.57
N ASP A 266 -18.00 25.91 3.80
CA ASP A 266 -17.43 25.48 2.52
C ASP A 266 -16.45 24.31 2.74
N ALA A 267 -15.60 24.40 3.76
CA ALA A 267 -14.69 23.34 4.14
C ALA A 267 -15.42 22.03 4.50
N TYR A 268 -16.53 22.12 5.24
CA TYR A 268 -17.37 20.98 5.57
C TYR A 268 -17.98 20.33 4.33
N GLU A 269 -18.54 21.13 3.41
CA GLU A 269 -19.14 20.64 2.16
C GLU A 269 -18.11 20.01 1.22
N ILE A 270 -16.85 20.45 1.27
CA ILE A 270 -15.75 19.85 0.51
C ILE A 270 -15.36 18.47 1.05
N LEU A 271 -15.26 18.31 2.38
CA LEU A 271 -14.76 17.09 3.00
C LEU A 271 -15.82 15.99 3.14
N LEU A 272 -17.07 16.35 3.36
CA LEU A 272 -18.15 15.41 3.63
C LEU A 272 -18.32 14.31 2.56
N PRO A 273 -18.29 14.61 1.24
CA PRO A 273 -18.44 13.58 0.20
C PRO A 273 -17.29 12.58 0.12
N ILE A 274 -16.11 12.95 0.65
CA ILE A 274 -14.88 12.16 0.58
C ILE A 274 -14.45 11.62 1.94
N LYS A 275 -15.34 11.57 2.92
CA LYS A 275 -15.03 11.21 4.30
C LYS A 275 -14.29 9.86 4.47
N GLU A 276 -14.56 8.90 3.58
CA GLU A 276 -13.95 7.57 3.63
C GLU A 276 -12.50 7.54 3.12
N ASP A 277 -12.09 8.57 2.36
CA ASP A 277 -10.78 8.66 1.73
C ASP A 277 -9.86 9.67 2.44
N LEU A 278 -10.36 10.33 3.49
CA LEU A 278 -9.59 11.33 4.24
C LEU A 278 -8.44 10.68 5.02
N ASP A 279 -7.33 11.39 5.07
CA ASP A 279 -6.25 11.08 5.98
C ASP A 279 -6.62 11.43 7.44
N PRO A 280 -5.81 11.06 8.45
CA PRO A 280 -6.09 11.35 9.85
C PRO A 280 -6.34 12.84 10.15
N GLN A 281 -5.64 13.75 9.45
CA GLN A 281 -5.79 15.19 9.66
C GLN A 281 -7.09 15.70 9.04
N GLY A 282 -7.41 15.27 7.82
CA GLY A 282 -8.67 15.57 7.15
C GLY A 282 -9.88 15.05 7.93
N LEU A 283 -9.76 13.85 8.51
CA LEU A 283 -10.81 13.25 9.32
C LEU A 283 -11.04 14.03 10.62
N ALA A 284 -9.97 14.47 11.29
CA ALA A 284 -10.05 15.30 12.49
C ALA A 284 -10.67 16.68 12.18
N LEU A 285 -10.31 17.29 11.06
CA LEU A 285 -10.92 18.54 10.60
C LEU A 285 -12.41 18.34 10.30
N LEU A 286 -12.79 17.28 9.58
CA LEU A 286 -14.19 17.00 9.29
C LEU A 286 -15.01 16.77 10.57
N HIS A 287 -14.46 16.06 11.54
CA HIS A 287 -15.10 15.85 12.85
C HIS A 287 -15.35 17.18 13.57
N GLN A 288 -14.39 18.10 13.57
CA GLN A 288 -14.55 19.44 14.14
C GLN A 288 -15.64 20.23 13.40
N LEU A 289 -15.57 20.28 12.08
CA LEU A 289 -16.55 21.00 11.24
C LEU A 289 -17.96 20.41 11.38
N ALA A 290 -18.09 19.08 11.47
CA ALA A 290 -19.37 18.42 11.72
C ALA A 290 -20.00 18.82 13.05
N PHE A 291 -19.18 19.02 14.09
CA PHE A 291 -19.66 19.52 15.38
C PHE A 291 -20.15 20.98 15.26
N GLU A 292 -19.42 21.83 14.58
CA GLU A 292 -19.80 23.24 14.35
C GLU A 292 -21.09 23.37 13.51
N GLU A 293 -21.26 22.52 12.50
CA GLU A 293 -22.48 22.42 11.68
C GLU A 293 -23.61 21.63 12.37
N LYS A 294 -23.41 21.22 13.62
CA LYS A 294 -24.39 20.46 14.44
C LYS A 294 -24.84 19.14 13.83
N ASN A 295 -24.01 18.55 12.97
CA ASN A 295 -24.23 17.18 12.49
C ASN A 295 -23.74 16.17 13.53
N PHE A 296 -24.47 16.08 14.65
CA PHE A 296 -24.09 15.24 15.78
C PHE A 296 -24.00 13.75 15.45
N SER A 297 -24.80 13.27 14.49
CA SER A 297 -24.71 11.89 14.02
C SER A 297 -23.35 11.58 13.39
N LEU A 298 -22.83 12.50 12.58
CA LEU A 298 -21.50 12.37 11.97
C LEU A 298 -20.39 12.51 13.01
N VAL A 299 -20.55 13.41 13.99
CA VAL A 299 -19.60 13.53 15.11
C VAL A 299 -19.47 12.20 15.87
N MET A 300 -20.59 11.52 16.14
CA MET A 300 -20.58 10.20 16.78
C MET A 300 -19.94 9.12 15.90
N GLU A 301 -20.23 9.13 14.60
CA GLU A 301 -19.66 8.19 13.62
C GLU A 301 -18.13 8.29 13.56
N LEU A 302 -17.60 9.51 13.45
CA LEU A 302 -16.18 9.77 13.31
C LEU A 302 -15.42 9.83 14.65
N GLY A 303 -16.14 9.98 15.76
CA GLY A 303 -15.57 10.34 17.05
C GLY A 303 -14.55 9.33 17.58
N ALA A 304 -14.91 8.05 17.64
CA ALA A 304 -14.02 7.02 18.19
C ALA A 304 -12.72 6.85 17.37
N PRO A 305 -12.76 6.75 16.02
CA PRO A 305 -11.55 6.76 15.19
C PRO A 305 -10.68 8.00 15.40
N VAL A 306 -11.28 9.20 15.39
CA VAL A 306 -10.52 10.45 15.56
C VAL A 306 -9.90 10.53 16.96
N PHE A 307 -10.63 10.13 18.02
CA PHE A 307 -10.07 10.11 19.37
C PHE A 307 -8.91 9.11 19.50
N GLN A 308 -9.01 7.92 18.91
CA GLN A 308 -7.89 6.95 18.91
C GLN A 308 -6.61 7.50 18.31
N MET A 309 -6.72 8.34 17.27
CA MET A 309 -5.57 8.95 16.61
C MET A 309 -5.01 10.17 17.34
N THR A 310 -5.85 10.98 17.97
CA THR A 310 -5.46 12.28 18.53
C THR A 310 -5.24 12.25 20.05
N GLN A 311 -5.96 11.43 20.77
CA GLN A 311 -6.00 11.36 22.25
C GLN A 311 -6.31 12.71 22.91
N GLN A 312 -7.02 13.62 22.21
CA GLN A 312 -7.25 14.99 22.66
C GLN A 312 -8.55 15.08 23.47
N ALA A 313 -8.52 15.76 24.61
CA ALA A 313 -9.68 15.96 25.49
C ALA A 313 -10.83 16.71 24.81
N ASP A 314 -10.52 17.66 23.92
CA ASP A 314 -11.52 18.44 23.18
C ASP A 314 -12.27 17.58 22.13
N VAL A 315 -11.64 16.53 21.58
CA VAL A 315 -12.32 15.54 20.73
C VAL A 315 -13.31 14.74 21.56
N ALA A 316 -12.90 14.22 22.74
CA ALA A 316 -13.80 13.51 23.64
C ALA A 316 -14.98 14.41 24.09
N LEU A 317 -14.71 15.68 24.35
CA LEU A 317 -15.74 16.65 24.73
C LEU A 317 -16.75 16.90 23.61
N ARG A 318 -16.31 17.07 22.36
CA ARG A 318 -17.21 17.20 21.21
C ARG A 318 -18.11 15.98 21.04
N ILE A 319 -17.56 14.77 21.24
CA ILE A 319 -18.36 13.53 21.20
C ILE A 319 -19.37 13.49 22.36
N ALA A 320 -18.98 13.91 23.57
CA ALA A 320 -19.90 13.98 24.70
C ALA A 320 -21.07 14.94 24.44
N TYR A 321 -20.81 16.11 23.87
CA TYR A 321 -21.86 17.07 23.46
C TYR A 321 -22.79 16.47 22.41
N ALA A 322 -22.24 15.80 21.40
CA ALA A 322 -23.04 15.15 20.37
C ALA A 322 -23.92 14.03 20.95
N ALA A 323 -23.37 13.19 21.81
CA ALA A 323 -24.09 12.13 22.49
C ALA A 323 -25.23 12.70 23.38
N GLY A 324 -24.95 13.77 24.13
CA GLY A 324 -25.97 14.48 24.92
C GLY A 324 -27.12 15.01 24.08
N ALA A 325 -26.78 15.69 22.96
CA ALA A 325 -27.77 16.22 22.03
C ALA A 325 -28.63 15.13 21.36
N LEU A 326 -28.06 13.94 21.16
CA LEU A 326 -28.75 12.77 20.60
C LEU A 326 -29.46 11.91 21.66
N ASN A 327 -29.58 12.40 22.91
CA ASN A 327 -30.19 11.68 24.03
C ASN A 327 -29.54 10.34 24.38
N GLN A 328 -28.21 10.22 24.19
CA GLN A 328 -27.42 9.03 24.50
C GLN A 328 -26.64 9.21 25.81
N ALA A 329 -27.34 9.10 26.96
CA ALA A 329 -26.80 9.47 28.26
C ALA A 329 -25.53 8.68 28.66
N GLU A 330 -25.53 7.37 28.49
CA GLU A 330 -24.37 6.51 28.84
C GLU A 330 -23.14 6.86 28.03
N ALA A 331 -23.30 7.07 26.72
CA ALA A 331 -22.23 7.49 25.84
C ALA A 331 -21.69 8.88 26.22
N ALA A 332 -22.59 9.82 26.51
CA ALA A 332 -22.21 11.18 26.93
C ALA A 332 -21.39 11.14 28.24
N VAL A 333 -21.80 10.36 29.23
CA VAL A 333 -21.05 10.19 30.47
C VAL A 333 -19.68 9.58 30.22
N GLY A 334 -19.59 8.49 29.48
CA GLY A 334 -18.30 7.85 29.20
C GLY A 334 -17.32 8.77 28.50
N TRP A 335 -17.79 9.60 27.56
CA TRP A 335 -16.93 10.57 26.86
C TRP A 335 -16.60 11.79 27.74
N LEU A 336 -17.46 12.22 28.66
CA LEU A 336 -17.13 13.23 29.67
C LEU A 336 -16.05 12.73 30.63
N GLU A 337 -16.14 11.50 31.11
CA GLU A 337 -15.10 10.88 31.93
C GLU A 337 -13.77 10.78 31.18
N THR A 338 -13.81 10.42 29.87
CA THR A 338 -12.63 10.39 29.00
C THR A 338 -12.03 11.78 28.82
N ALA A 339 -12.85 12.81 28.62
CA ALA A 339 -12.37 14.18 28.49
C ALA A 339 -11.71 14.69 29.79
N MET A 340 -12.29 14.33 30.96
CA MET A 340 -11.69 14.65 32.27
C MET A 340 -10.34 13.97 32.46
N GLN A 341 -10.23 12.70 32.11
CA GLN A 341 -8.94 11.98 32.14
C GLN A 341 -7.90 12.60 31.19
N GLY A 342 -8.34 13.19 30.08
CA GLY A 342 -7.52 13.92 29.10
C GLY A 342 -7.17 15.37 29.53
N GLY A 343 -7.58 15.81 30.72
CA GLY A 343 -7.24 17.14 31.25
C GLY A 343 -8.30 18.21 31.10
N LEU A 344 -9.58 17.85 30.93
CA LEU A 344 -10.67 18.83 30.96
C LEU A 344 -10.83 19.42 32.37
N GLU A 345 -10.57 20.72 32.54
CA GLU A 345 -10.56 21.38 33.86
C GLU A 345 -11.94 21.88 34.34
N ASN A 346 -12.81 22.32 33.42
CA ASN A 346 -14.07 23.04 33.77
C ASN A 346 -15.33 22.21 33.59
N ILE A 347 -15.34 20.95 34.09
CA ILE A 347 -16.47 20.03 33.94
C ILE A 347 -17.78 20.62 34.46
N THR A 348 -17.77 21.37 35.57
CA THR A 348 -18.94 21.98 36.20
C THR A 348 -19.63 23.04 35.32
N GLU A 349 -18.94 23.65 34.41
CA GLU A 349 -19.52 24.56 33.40
C GLU A 349 -20.03 23.76 32.19
N VAL A 350 -19.27 22.79 31.74
CA VAL A 350 -19.59 21.93 30.59
C VAL A 350 -20.95 21.22 30.79
N ILE A 351 -21.19 20.65 31.96
CA ILE A 351 -22.45 19.94 32.24
C ILE A 351 -23.70 20.83 32.25
N LYS A 352 -23.54 22.14 32.32
CA LYS A 352 -24.66 23.11 32.24
C LYS A 352 -25.11 23.43 30.83
N GLU A 353 -24.30 23.05 29.83
CA GLU A 353 -24.60 23.32 28.44
C GLU A 353 -25.90 22.64 27.98
N LYS A 354 -26.60 23.32 27.06
CA LYS A 354 -27.90 22.88 26.51
C LYS A 354 -27.87 21.50 25.86
N SER A 355 -26.70 21.08 25.35
CA SER A 355 -26.53 19.76 24.76
C SER A 355 -26.85 18.60 25.70
N PHE A 356 -26.79 18.81 27.01
CA PHE A 356 -27.09 17.81 28.02
C PHE A 356 -28.52 17.92 28.60
N ASP A 357 -29.33 18.89 28.17
CA ASP A 357 -30.67 19.09 28.72
C ASP A 357 -31.58 17.84 28.54
N SER A 358 -31.46 17.18 27.38
CA SER A 358 -32.25 15.98 27.08
C SER A 358 -31.93 14.79 27.97
N ILE A 359 -30.70 14.70 28.49
CA ILE A 359 -30.25 13.60 29.35
C ILE A 359 -30.13 13.96 30.83
N ARG A 360 -30.46 15.22 31.19
CA ARG A 360 -30.27 15.74 32.56
C ARG A 360 -30.95 14.91 33.65
N ASN A 361 -32.12 14.35 33.35
CA ASN A 361 -32.88 13.51 34.26
C ASN A 361 -32.59 12.00 34.12
N ASN A 362 -31.67 11.62 33.26
CA ASN A 362 -31.30 10.22 33.07
C ASN A 362 -30.51 9.71 34.28
N PRO A 363 -30.79 8.49 34.80
CA PRO A 363 -30.10 7.94 35.97
C PRO A 363 -28.59 7.88 35.85
N ALA A 364 -28.06 7.51 34.68
CA ALA A 364 -26.62 7.44 34.45
C ALA A 364 -25.95 8.83 34.55
N PHE A 365 -26.59 9.87 33.97
CA PHE A 365 -26.10 11.24 34.05
C PHE A 365 -26.21 11.81 35.47
N GLN A 366 -27.30 11.53 36.19
CA GLN A 366 -27.47 11.93 37.59
C GLN A 366 -26.44 11.26 38.52
N GLN A 367 -26.15 9.99 38.30
CA GLN A 367 -25.09 9.29 39.02
C GLN A 367 -23.70 9.89 38.76
N PHE A 368 -23.43 10.30 37.51
CA PHE A 368 -22.20 11.02 37.17
C PHE A 368 -22.12 12.36 37.91
N LEU A 369 -23.21 13.16 37.89
CA LEU A 369 -23.25 14.44 38.61
C LEU A 369 -23.03 14.31 40.12
N GLY A 370 -23.50 13.22 40.72
CA GLY A 370 -23.28 12.94 42.15
C GLY A 370 -21.87 12.55 42.54
N ARG A 371 -21.01 12.28 41.54
CA ARG A 371 -19.57 11.93 41.73
C ARG A 371 -18.61 13.12 41.50
N LEU A 372 -19.09 14.22 40.94
CA LEU A 372 -18.36 15.47 40.75
C LEU A 372 -18.36 16.35 42.01
#